data_ee03660b25aec2496b1b8ddf3bb0d121
#
_entry.id   ee03660b25aec2496b1b8ddf3bb0d121
#
_cell.length_a   1.000
_cell.length_b   1.000
_cell.length_c   1.000
_cell.angle_alpha   90.00
_cell.angle_beta   90.00
_cell.angle_gamma   90.00
#
_symmetry.space_group_name_H-M   'P 1'
#
loop_
_entity.id
_entity.type
_entity.pdbx_description
1 polymer ?
#
loop_
_entity_poly.entity_id
_entity_poly.type
_entity_poly.pdbx_seq_one_letter_code
_entity_poly.pdbx_strand_id
1 'polypeptide(L)'
;MPYQAPVSEYQFIFDKVVPLAQVVEKERFSEAAPDITDAVLKECGKMCESVMAPLQRPGDLHPAYLENGVVRTPPGFAEGYAAIAESGWIGISAGTQYGGMDLPFALNAAMHDLMCGACISLNLCPLLSQGQIEALEHHASDELQKLYLPKLISGQWTGTMNLTEPHAGSDVGALTTKAEPQGDKTYKTVSYTHLTLPTML
;
A
#
# COMPACT_ATOMS: atom_id res chain seq x y z
N MET A 1 -7.62 -3.96 -25.83
CA MET A 1 -6.56 -4.98 -25.66
C MET A 1 -6.51 -5.34 -24.18
N PRO A 2 -6.26 -6.57 -23.80
CA PRO A 2 -6.04 -6.91 -22.40
C PRO A 2 -4.79 -6.16 -21.87
N TYR A 3 -4.76 -5.88 -20.57
CA TYR A 3 -3.59 -5.30 -19.91
C TYR A 3 -2.39 -6.25 -20.04
N GLN A 4 -1.23 -5.69 -20.33
CA GLN A 4 0.05 -6.39 -20.33
C GLN A 4 1.01 -5.60 -19.45
N ALA A 5 1.55 -6.25 -18.44
CA ALA A 5 2.49 -5.64 -17.51
C ALA A 5 3.83 -5.35 -18.22
N PRO A 6 4.33 -4.09 -18.22
CA PRO A 6 5.57 -3.73 -18.91
C PRO A 6 6.82 -4.15 -18.13
N VAL A 7 6.91 -5.44 -17.78
CA VAL A 7 8.01 -6.00 -16.98
C VAL A 7 9.38 -5.76 -17.64
N SER A 8 9.48 -5.92 -18.95
CA SER A 8 10.74 -5.70 -19.68
C SER A 8 11.23 -4.26 -19.61
N GLU A 9 10.32 -3.28 -19.49
CA GLU A 9 10.70 -1.88 -19.35
C GLU A 9 11.30 -1.61 -17.97
N TYR A 10 10.75 -2.22 -16.90
CA TYR A 10 11.34 -2.14 -15.58
C TYR A 10 12.69 -2.84 -15.47
N GLN A 11 12.85 -3.98 -16.13
CA GLN A 11 14.15 -4.64 -16.24
C GLN A 11 15.19 -3.73 -16.91
N PHE A 12 14.80 -3.06 -18.00
CA PHE A 12 15.66 -2.08 -18.65
C PHE A 12 15.98 -0.88 -17.74
N ILE A 13 14.96 -0.33 -17.06
CA ILE A 13 15.15 0.81 -16.14
C ILE A 13 16.13 0.44 -15.03
N PHE A 14 15.98 -0.72 -14.41
CA PHE A 14 16.83 -1.17 -13.30
C PHE A 14 18.24 -1.57 -13.73
N ASP A 15 18.41 -1.96 -14.96
CA ASP A 15 19.75 -2.30 -15.49
C ASP A 15 20.50 -1.06 -16.05
N LYS A 16 19.79 -0.14 -16.73
CA LYS A 16 20.43 0.91 -17.52
C LYS A 16 20.21 2.33 -17.00
N VAL A 17 19.13 2.61 -16.29
CA VAL A 17 18.75 3.97 -15.88
C VAL A 17 18.96 4.17 -14.38
N VAL A 18 18.41 3.29 -13.57
CA VAL A 18 18.56 3.29 -12.11
C VAL A 18 19.24 1.97 -11.74
N PRO A 19 20.57 1.91 -11.70
CA PRO A 19 21.29 0.64 -11.54
C PRO A 19 21.01 0.04 -10.16
N LEU A 20 20.00 -0.80 -10.09
CA LEU A 20 19.56 -1.44 -8.84
C LEU A 20 20.67 -2.32 -8.25
N ALA A 21 21.58 -2.84 -9.08
CA ALA A 21 22.77 -3.57 -8.64
C ALA A 21 23.60 -2.81 -7.60
N GLN A 22 23.69 -1.47 -7.69
CA GLN A 22 24.39 -0.65 -6.68
C GLN A 22 23.66 -0.57 -5.34
N VAL A 23 22.34 -0.76 -5.34
CA VAL A 23 21.52 -0.81 -4.11
C VAL A 23 21.74 -2.16 -3.42
N VAL A 24 21.85 -3.23 -4.20
CA VAL A 24 22.06 -4.61 -3.71
C VAL A 24 23.44 -4.78 -3.04
N GLU A 25 24.44 -3.95 -3.41
CA GLU A 25 25.74 -3.92 -2.74
C GLU A 25 25.66 -3.45 -1.27
N LYS A 26 24.55 -2.86 -0.87
CA LYS A 26 24.32 -2.51 0.55
C LYS A 26 23.92 -3.76 1.32
N GLU A 27 24.54 -3.96 2.48
CA GLU A 27 24.27 -5.11 3.36
C GLU A 27 22.78 -5.39 3.58
N ARG A 28 21.99 -4.33 3.83
CA ARG A 28 20.55 -4.40 4.03
C ARG A 28 19.81 -5.06 2.86
N PHE A 29 20.26 -4.84 1.64
CA PHE A 29 19.56 -5.29 0.42
C PHE A 29 20.28 -6.43 -0.31
N SER A 30 21.20 -7.14 0.36
CA SER A 30 21.96 -8.24 -0.24
C SER A 30 21.07 -9.36 -0.79
N GLU A 31 19.89 -9.56 -0.20
CA GLU A 31 18.91 -10.55 -0.67
C GLU A 31 18.16 -10.13 -1.95
N ALA A 32 18.23 -8.84 -2.34
CA ALA A 32 17.58 -8.33 -3.55
C ALA A 32 18.43 -8.56 -4.82
N ALA A 33 19.01 -9.73 -4.94
CA ALA A 33 19.82 -10.11 -6.12
C ALA A 33 19.01 -9.96 -7.43
N PRO A 34 19.68 -9.78 -8.58
CA PRO A 34 19.00 -9.52 -9.86
C PRO A 34 17.97 -10.58 -10.27
N ASP A 35 18.21 -11.84 -9.95
CA ASP A 35 17.29 -12.95 -10.18
C ASP A 35 16.03 -12.86 -9.28
N ILE A 36 16.18 -12.40 -8.06
CA ILE A 36 15.05 -12.14 -7.14
C ILE A 36 14.23 -10.96 -7.63
N THR A 37 14.88 -9.84 -7.99
CA THR A 37 14.14 -8.67 -8.51
C THR A 37 13.39 -8.99 -9.80
N ASP A 38 13.99 -9.76 -10.69
CA ASP A 38 13.37 -10.26 -11.92
C ASP A 38 12.17 -11.16 -11.63
N ALA A 39 12.31 -12.07 -10.67
CA ALA A 39 11.21 -12.95 -10.25
C ALA A 39 10.05 -12.15 -9.67
N VAL A 40 10.32 -11.20 -8.80
CA VAL A 40 9.30 -10.31 -8.20
C VAL A 40 8.53 -9.55 -9.29
N LEU A 41 9.22 -8.90 -10.24
CA LEU A 41 8.57 -8.17 -11.33
C LEU A 41 7.70 -9.09 -12.19
N LYS A 42 8.19 -10.27 -12.54
CA LYS A 42 7.44 -11.25 -13.35
C LYS A 42 6.20 -11.78 -12.64
N GLU A 43 6.32 -12.16 -11.37
CA GLU A 43 5.19 -12.69 -10.60
C GLU A 43 4.15 -11.60 -10.30
N CYS A 44 4.59 -10.37 -9.95
CA CYS A 44 3.70 -9.23 -9.83
C CYS A 44 2.98 -8.94 -11.17
N GLY A 45 3.70 -8.94 -12.28
CA GLY A 45 3.12 -8.75 -13.61
C GLY A 45 2.04 -9.79 -13.94
N LYS A 46 2.30 -11.08 -13.68
CA LYS A 46 1.30 -12.15 -13.86
C LYS A 46 0.06 -11.94 -13.00
N MET A 47 0.22 -11.56 -11.73
CA MET A 47 -0.91 -11.24 -10.86
C MET A 47 -1.70 -10.04 -11.40
N CYS A 48 -1.02 -8.99 -11.85
CA CYS A 48 -1.65 -7.82 -12.45
C CYS A 48 -2.50 -8.19 -13.67
N GLU A 49 -1.97 -9.04 -14.56
CA GLU A 49 -2.66 -9.46 -15.78
C GLU A 49 -3.83 -10.41 -15.50
N SER A 50 -3.64 -11.39 -14.62
CA SER A 50 -4.59 -12.49 -14.41
C SER A 50 -5.64 -12.21 -13.33
N VAL A 51 -5.30 -11.40 -12.31
CA VAL A 51 -6.18 -11.15 -11.15
C VAL A 51 -6.70 -9.71 -11.17
N MET A 52 -5.81 -8.71 -11.25
CA MET A 52 -6.21 -7.32 -11.04
C MET A 52 -6.88 -6.69 -12.28
N ALA A 53 -6.29 -6.84 -13.46
CA ALA A 53 -6.81 -6.22 -14.67
C ALA A 53 -8.26 -6.64 -15.03
N PRO A 54 -8.68 -7.90 -14.83
CA PRO A 54 -10.07 -8.30 -14.99
C PRO A 54 -11.06 -7.58 -14.07
N LEU A 55 -10.60 -7.06 -12.91
CA LEU A 55 -11.44 -6.38 -11.92
C LEU A 55 -11.68 -4.91 -12.22
N GLN A 56 -10.86 -4.28 -13.08
CA GLN A 56 -10.99 -2.86 -13.40
C GLN A 56 -12.38 -2.51 -13.95
N ARG A 57 -12.87 -3.27 -14.93
CA ARG A 57 -14.17 -3.00 -15.55
C ARG A 57 -15.36 -3.32 -14.65
N PRO A 58 -15.40 -4.45 -13.92
CA PRO A 58 -16.42 -4.67 -12.88
C PRO A 58 -16.44 -3.60 -11.80
N GLY A 59 -15.27 -3.11 -11.37
CA GLY A 59 -15.15 -2.05 -10.37
C GLY A 59 -15.73 -0.71 -10.82
N ASP A 60 -15.61 -0.38 -12.12
CA ASP A 60 -16.20 0.81 -12.73
C ASP A 60 -17.73 0.68 -12.87
N LEU A 61 -18.21 -0.47 -13.33
CA LEU A 61 -19.64 -0.70 -13.56
C LEU A 61 -20.45 -0.93 -12.28
N HIS A 62 -19.84 -1.46 -11.26
CA HIS A 62 -20.46 -1.83 -9.99
C HIS A 62 -19.65 -1.24 -8.82
N PRO A 63 -19.70 0.10 -8.61
CA PRO A 63 -18.90 0.76 -7.59
C PRO A 63 -19.28 0.28 -6.18
N ALA A 64 -18.40 0.54 -5.22
CA ALA A 64 -18.69 0.30 -3.81
C ALA A 64 -19.96 1.06 -3.38
N TYR A 65 -20.76 0.46 -2.53
CA TYR A 65 -22.02 1.04 -2.03
C TYR A 65 -22.22 0.73 -0.55
N LEU A 66 -23.05 1.56 0.11
CA LEU A 66 -23.43 1.39 1.50
C LEU A 66 -24.73 0.56 1.59
N GLU A 67 -24.70 -0.54 2.35
CA GLU A 67 -25.84 -1.39 2.59
C GLU A 67 -25.94 -1.71 4.08
N ASN A 68 -27.02 -1.29 4.74
CA ASN A 68 -27.27 -1.55 6.17
C ASN A 68 -26.08 -1.15 7.08
N GLY A 69 -25.45 0.00 6.83
CA GLY A 69 -24.31 0.49 7.59
C GLY A 69 -22.97 -0.20 7.27
N VAL A 70 -22.93 -1.08 6.28
CA VAL A 70 -21.72 -1.79 5.83
C VAL A 70 -21.40 -1.41 4.40
N VAL A 71 -20.14 -1.05 4.12
CA VAL A 71 -19.67 -0.82 2.76
C VAL A 71 -19.48 -2.17 2.07
N ARG A 72 -20.11 -2.31 0.89
CA ARG A 72 -19.91 -3.45 -0.01
C ARG A 72 -18.93 -3.04 -1.10
N THR A 73 -17.89 -3.83 -1.26
CA THR A 73 -16.88 -3.63 -2.31
C THR A 73 -17.39 -4.09 -3.67
N PRO A 74 -16.79 -3.62 -4.78
CA PRO A 74 -17.07 -4.16 -6.10
C PRO A 74 -16.89 -5.67 -6.18
N PRO A 75 -17.61 -6.36 -7.11
CA PRO A 75 -17.45 -7.79 -7.29
C PRO A 75 -16.00 -8.20 -7.56
N GLY A 76 -15.49 -9.21 -6.86
CA GLY A 76 -14.15 -9.75 -7.00
C GLY A 76 -13.04 -8.95 -6.30
N PHE A 77 -13.33 -7.79 -5.71
CA PHE A 77 -12.30 -6.98 -5.03
C PHE A 77 -11.80 -7.63 -3.75
N ALA A 78 -12.64 -8.31 -3.00
CA ALA A 78 -12.23 -9.04 -1.81
C ALA A 78 -11.24 -10.17 -2.13
N GLU A 79 -11.53 -10.94 -3.17
CA GLU A 79 -10.68 -12.02 -3.67
C GLU A 79 -9.38 -11.46 -4.28
N GLY A 80 -9.46 -10.35 -5.01
CA GLY A 80 -8.30 -9.65 -5.57
C GLY A 80 -7.38 -9.12 -4.46
N TYR A 81 -7.95 -8.53 -3.41
CA TYR A 81 -7.19 -8.09 -2.24
C TYR A 81 -6.53 -9.27 -1.51
N ALA A 82 -7.28 -10.37 -1.32
CA ALA A 82 -6.73 -11.58 -0.69
C ALA A 82 -5.52 -12.11 -1.48
N ALA A 83 -5.59 -12.16 -2.81
CA ALA A 83 -4.47 -12.59 -3.65
C ALA A 83 -3.23 -11.67 -3.49
N ILE A 84 -3.42 -10.35 -3.38
CA ILE A 84 -2.33 -9.40 -3.10
C ILE A 84 -1.69 -9.67 -1.73
N ALA A 85 -2.52 -9.88 -0.70
CA ALA A 85 -2.08 -10.12 0.67
C ALA A 85 -1.35 -11.47 0.80
N GLU A 86 -1.93 -12.54 0.27
CA GLU A 86 -1.35 -13.90 0.29
C GLU A 86 -0.03 -14.00 -0.46
N SER A 87 0.16 -13.18 -1.50
CA SER A 87 1.43 -13.09 -2.24
C SER A 87 2.50 -12.25 -1.50
N GLY A 88 2.17 -11.63 -0.36
CA GLY A 88 3.10 -10.84 0.45
C GLY A 88 3.43 -9.46 -0.10
N TRP A 89 2.77 -9.01 -1.17
CA TRP A 89 3.08 -7.75 -1.83
C TRP A 89 2.91 -6.50 -0.94
N ILE A 90 2.05 -6.57 0.08
CA ILE A 90 1.86 -5.46 1.03
C ILE A 90 3.12 -5.22 1.86
N GLY A 91 3.85 -6.28 2.20
CA GLY A 91 5.05 -6.24 3.03
C GLY A 91 6.37 -6.22 2.26
N ILE A 92 6.37 -5.96 0.95
CA ILE A 92 7.57 -6.12 0.12
C ILE A 92 8.78 -5.29 0.60
N SER A 93 8.58 -4.07 1.06
CA SER A 93 9.64 -3.19 1.58
C SER A 93 9.70 -3.12 3.11
N ALA A 94 8.76 -3.77 3.80
CA ALA A 94 8.69 -3.80 5.25
C ALA A 94 9.75 -4.73 5.85
N GLY A 95 10.16 -4.44 7.11
CA GLY A 95 11.20 -5.20 7.80
C GLY A 95 10.85 -6.66 8.02
N THR A 96 11.84 -7.54 7.86
CA THR A 96 11.67 -8.99 8.02
C THR A 96 11.26 -9.41 9.42
N GLN A 97 11.63 -8.63 10.46
CA GLN A 97 11.26 -8.88 11.86
C GLN A 97 9.74 -8.85 12.11
N TYR A 98 8.97 -8.26 11.19
CA TYR A 98 7.51 -8.17 11.25
C TYR A 98 6.81 -8.97 10.13
N GLY A 99 7.58 -9.76 9.37
CA GLY A 99 7.07 -10.60 8.28
C GLY A 99 7.12 -9.96 6.90
N GLY A 100 7.83 -8.84 6.74
CA GLY A 100 8.10 -8.21 5.45
C GLY A 100 9.26 -8.89 4.69
N MET A 101 9.53 -8.42 3.48
CA MET A 101 10.60 -8.95 2.62
C MET A 101 11.87 -8.10 2.63
N ASP A 102 11.84 -6.90 3.22
CA ASP A 102 12.93 -5.91 3.28
C ASP A 102 13.60 -5.62 1.92
N LEU A 103 12.81 -5.67 0.83
CA LEU A 103 13.31 -5.39 -0.51
C LEU A 103 13.36 -3.88 -0.79
N PRO A 104 14.20 -3.43 -1.73
CA PRO A 104 14.37 -2.01 -2.03
C PRO A 104 13.06 -1.30 -2.40
N PHE A 105 12.87 -0.08 -1.91
CA PHE A 105 11.69 0.73 -2.21
C PHE A 105 11.51 1.01 -3.71
N ALA A 106 12.60 1.06 -4.48
CA ALA A 106 12.53 1.19 -5.94
C ALA A 106 11.76 0.03 -6.59
N LEU A 107 11.94 -1.21 -6.07
CA LEU A 107 11.19 -2.38 -6.54
C LEU A 107 9.72 -2.29 -6.13
N ASN A 108 9.43 -1.83 -4.91
CA ASN A 108 8.08 -1.56 -4.47
C ASN A 108 7.37 -0.51 -5.35
N ALA A 109 8.06 0.58 -5.71
CA ALA A 109 7.52 1.60 -6.60
C ALA A 109 7.18 1.05 -7.99
N ALA A 110 8.07 0.25 -8.59
CA ALA A 110 7.80 -0.42 -9.86
C ALA A 110 6.59 -1.36 -9.78
N MET A 111 6.49 -2.14 -8.72
CA MET A 111 5.36 -3.03 -8.49
C MET A 111 4.04 -2.25 -8.38
N HIS A 112 4.02 -1.14 -7.64
CA HIS A 112 2.82 -0.30 -7.54
C HIS A 112 2.40 0.30 -8.87
N ASP A 113 3.33 0.68 -9.73
CA ASP A 113 2.99 1.17 -11.06
C ASP A 113 2.34 0.07 -11.92
N LEU A 114 2.88 -1.17 -11.88
CA LEU A 114 2.24 -2.33 -12.51
C LEU A 114 0.82 -2.55 -11.99
N MET A 115 0.63 -2.52 -10.68
CA MET A 115 -0.67 -2.73 -10.03
C MET A 115 -1.65 -1.60 -10.33
N CYS A 116 -1.21 -0.34 -10.33
CA CYS A 116 -2.02 0.81 -10.69
C CYS A 116 -2.45 0.76 -12.16
N GLY A 117 -1.54 0.37 -13.05
CA GLY A 117 -1.86 0.17 -14.47
C GLY A 117 -2.90 -0.92 -14.71
N ALA A 118 -2.91 -1.96 -13.87
CA ALA A 118 -3.87 -3.05 -13.94
C ALA A 118 -5.25 -2.68 -13.35
N CYS A 119 -5.27 -2.19 -12.10
CA CYS A 119 -6.50 -1.79 -11.40
C CYS A 119 -6.19 -0.83 -10.24
N ILE A 120 -6.13 0.47 -10.51
CA ILE A 120 -5.80 1.49 -9.51
C ILE A 120 -6.77 1.49 -8.34
N SER A 121 -8.07 1.33 -8.58
CA SER A 121 -9.10 1.38 -7.54
C SER A 121 -8.95 0.27 -6.49
N LEU A 122 -8.45 -0.91 -6.88
CA LEU A 122 -8.08 -1.97 -5.94
C LEU A 122 -6.76 -1.66 -5.24
N ASN A 123 -5.76 -1.15 -5.99
CA ASN A 123 -4.42 -0.92 -5.46
C ASN A 123 -4.36 0.21 -4.41
N LEU A 124 -5.32 1.13 -4.38
CA LEU A 124 -5.34 2.20 -3.38
C LEU A 124 -5.35 1.69 -1.93
N CYS A 125 -5.98 0.54 -1.66
CA CYS A 125 -6.01 -0.03 -0.33
C CYS A 125 -4.63 -0.54 0.15
N PRO A 126 -3.92 -1.44 -0.56
CA PRO A 126 -2.58 -1.85 -0.18
C PRO A 126 -1.57 -0.70 -0.20
N LEU A 127 -1.68 0.26 -1.13
CA LEU A 127 -0.82 1.44 -1.20
C LEU A 127 -0.89 2.27 0.09
N LEU A 128 -2.08 2.54 0.61
CA LEU A 128 -2.27 3.29 1.85
C LEU A 128 -1.80 2.49 3.07
N SER A 129 -2.00 1.17 3.05
CA SER A 129 -1.50 0.27 4.11
C SER A 129 0.02 0.30 4.19
N GLN A 130 0.73 0.32 3.06
CA GLN A 130 2.19 0.44 3.03
C GLN A 130 2.69 1.78 3.59
N GLY A 131 2.04 2.88 3.24
CA GLY A 131 2.37 4.19 3.82
C GLY A 131 2.23 4.21 5.35
N GLN A 132 1.21 3.51 5.88
CA GLN A 132 1.03 3.37 7.33
C GLN A 132 2.10 2.44 7.95
N ILE A 133 2.47 1.35 7.29
CA ILE A 133 3.55 0.46 7.72
C ILE A 133 4.85 1.26 7.86
N GLU A 134 5.24 2.00 6.84
CA GLU A 134 6.44 2.83 6.84
C GLU A 134 6.41 3.88 7.97
N ALA A 135 5.29 4.56 8.15
CA ALA A 135 5.13 5.53 9.24
C ALA A 135 5.28 4.89 10.63
N LEU A 136 4.73 3.70 10.83
CA LEU A 136 4.87 2.97 12.10
C LEU A 136 6.29 2.48 12.31
N GLU A 137 6.97 1.94 11.31
CA GLU A 137 8.36 1.49 11.42
C GLU A 137 9.31 2.61 11.82
N HIS A 138 9.10 3.83 11.31
CA HIS A 138 9.99 4.96 11.57
C HIS A 138 9.64 5.78 12.81
N HIS A 139 8.38 5.80 13.24
CA HIS A 139 7.91 6.77 14.24
C HIS A 139 7.19 6.17 15.44
N ALA A 140 6.73 4.93 15.37
CA ALA A 140 6.01 4.31 16.47
C ALA A 140 6.96 3.69 17.50
N SER A 141 6.46 3.56 18.75
CA SER A 141 7.16 2.78 19.76
C SER A 141 7.20 1.28 19.41
N ASP A 142 8.19 0.56 19.94
CA ASP A 142 8.33 -0.90 19.73
C ASP A 142 7.05 -1.66 20.10
N GLU A 143 6.32 -1.18 21.13
CA GLU A 143 5.06 -1.78 21.57
C GLU A 143 3.98 -1.67 20.47
N LEU A 144 3.85 -0.50 19.86
CA LEU A 144 2.90 -0.26 18.76
C LEU A 144 3.32 -0.98 17.49
N GLN A 145 4.61 -0.99 17.17
CA GLN A 145 5.13 -1.73 16.02
C GLN A 145 4.78 -3.22 16.12
N LYS A 146 5.06 -3.87 17.26
CA LYS A 146 4.74 -5.29 17.51
C LYS A 146 3.25 -5.58 17.44
N LEU A 147 2.40 -4.62 17.81
CA LEU A 147 0.94 -4.80 17.79
C LEU A 147 0.36 -4.70 16.38
N TYR A 148 0.81 -3.72 15.59
CA TYR A 148 0.17 -3.35 14.34
C TYR A 148 0.86 -3.92 13.10
N LEU A 149 2.20 -3.87 13.05
CA LEU A 149 2.94 -4.20 11.83
C LEU A 149 2.68 -5.61 11.30
N PRO A 150 2.70 -6.68 12.12
CA PRO A 150 2.45 -8.03 11.58
C PRO A 150 1.10 -8.17 10.90
N LYS A 151 0.07 -7.48 11.40
CA LYS A 151 -1.29 -7.55 10.86
C LYS A 151 -1.49 -6.69 9.61
N LEU A 152 -0.81 -5.55 9.53
CA LEU A 152 -0.81 -4.70 8.35
C LEU A 152 0.00 -5.34 7.23
N ILE A 153 1.19 -5.85 7.53
CA ILE A 153 2.10 -6.51 6.57
C ILE A 153 1.46 -7.76 5.97
N SER A 154 0.78 -8.57 6.79
CA SER A 154 0.06 -9.75 6.31
C SER A 154 -1.25 -9.43 5.58
N GLY A 155 -1.69 -8.17 5.55
CA GLY A 155 -2.96 -7.77 4.95
C GLY A 155 -4.20 -8.14 5.76
N GLN A 156 -4.06 -8.67 6.98
CA GLN A 156 -5.22 -8.91 7.86
C GLN A 156 -5.93 -7.61 8.25
N TRP A 157 -5.15 -6.55 8.42
CA TRP A 157 -5.66 -5.20 8.64
C TRP A 157 -5.24 -4.30 7.49
N THR A 158 -6.05 -3.29 7.24
CA THR A 158 -5.78 -2.25 6.24
C THR A 158 -5.50 -0.92 6.92
N GLY A 159 -4.62 -0.13 6.31
CA GLY A 159 -4.34 1.24 6.71
C GLY A 159 -5.16 2.23 5.89
N THR A 160 -5.48 3.37 6.50
CA THR A 160 -6.11 4.50 5.82
C THR A 160 -5.32 5.77 6.09
N MET A 161 -5.46 6.74 5.21
CA MET A 161 -4.86 8.06 5.37
C MET A 161 -5.96 9.12 5.35
N ASN A 162 -6.14 9.81 6.49
CA ASN A 162 -7.07 10.92 6.64
C ASN A 162 -6.26 12.21 6.81
N LEU A 163 -5.63 12.67 5.72
CA LEU A 163 -4.69 13.79 5.74
C LEU A 163 -5.33 15.12 5.36
N THR A 164 -6.13 15.13 4.30
CA THR A 164 -6.68 16.35 3.71
C THR A 164 -7.72 17.01 4.63
N GLU A 165 -7.55 18.30 4.89
CA GLU A 165 -8.54 19.16 5.54
C GLU A 165 -9.18 20.10 4.51
N PRO A 166 -10.39 20.66 4.76
CA PRO A 166 -11.08 21.52 3.78
C PRO A 166 -10.27 22.71 3.27
N HIS A 167 -9.35 23.23 4.09
CA HIS A 167 -8.49 24.36 3.77
C HIS A 167 -7.04 23.95 3.44
N ALA A 168 -6.69 22.66 3.61
CA ALA A 168 -5.32 22.18 3.51
C ALA A 168 -5.30 20.82 2.77
N GLY A 169 -5.28 20.87 1.44
CA GLY A 169 -5.11 19.72 0.58
C GLY A 169 -3.69 19.66 0.04
N SER A 170 -3.37 20.49 -0.96
CA SER A 170 -2.01 20.58 -1.52
C SER A 170 -1.01 21.21 -0.54
N ASP A 171 -1.45 22.18 0.25
CA ASP A 171 -0.64 22.78 1.32
C ASP A 171 -0.81 21.99 2.63
N VAL A 172 -0.10 20.89 2.76
CA VAL A 172 -0.11 20.07 3.99
C VAL A 172 0.52 20.79 5.18
N GLY A 173 1.29 21.86 4.97
CA GLY A 173 1.83 22.70 6.04
C GLY A 173 0.77 23.50 6.77
N ALA A 174 -0.41 23.71 6.16
CA ALA A 174 -1.54 24.42 6.75
C ALA A 174 -2.47 23.52 7.58
N LEU A 175 -2.17 22.23 7.75
CA LEU A 175 -2.97 21.30 8.57
C LEU A 175 -3.05 21.78 10.03
N THR A 176 -4.24 21.73 10.60
CA THR A 176 -4.53 22.18 11.98
C THR A 176 -4.96 21.05 12.93
N THR A 177 -5.17 19.85 12.40
CA THR A 177 -5.50 18.68 13.23
C THR A 177 -4.42 18.41 14.28
N LYS A 178 -4.84 18.21 15.51
CA LYS A 178 -3.97 17.94 16.67
C LYS A 178 -4.42 16.69 17.40
N ALA A 179 -3.47 15.99 18.01
CA ALA A 179 -3.72 14.91 18.95
C ALA A 179 -3.61 15.46 20.38
N GLU A 180 -4.73 15.59 21.09
CA GLU A 180 -4.76 16.06 22.48
C GLU A 180 -4.76 14.88 23.45
N PRO A 181 -3.74 14.77 24.34
CA PRO A 181 -3.66 13.65 25.30
C PRO A 181 -4.79 13.72 26.32
N GLN A 182 -5.40 12.58 26.63
CA GLN A 182 -6.51 12.47 27.58
C GLN A 182 -6.08 11.98 28.98
N GLY A 183 -4.80 11.70 29.18
CA GLY A 183 -4.25 11.27 30.49
C GLY A 183 -4.31 9.76 30.76
N ASP A 184 -5.00 8.99 29.94
CA ASP A 184 -5.15 7.53 30.03
C ASP A 184 -4.41 6.76 28.92
N LYS A 185 -3.36 7.38 28.34
CA LYS A 185 -2.64 6.93 27.14
C LYS A 185 -3.46 6.97 25.84
N THR A 186 -4.66 7.54 25.87
CA THR A 186 -5.43 7.82 24.64
C THR A 186 -5.27 9.28 24.22
N TYR A 187 -5.62 9.55 22.97
CA TYR A 187 -5.58 10.89 22.39
C TYR A 187 -6.93 11.20 21.73
N LYS A 188 -7.37 12.42 21.90
CA LYS A 188 -8.51 12.95 21.15
C LYS A 188 -7.96 13.67 19.92
N THR A 189 -8.37 13.21 18.74
CA THR A 189 -8.07 13.95 17.51
C THR A 189 -9.00 15.14 17.40
N VAL A 190 -8.46 16.34 17.37
CA VAL A 190 -9.21 17.60 17.26
C VAL A 190 -8.84 18.27 15.94
N SER A 191 -9.84 18.40 15.05
CA SER A 191 -9.76 19.22 13.86
C SER A 191 -10.70 20.41 14.01
N TYR A 192 -10.22 21.64 13.80
CA TYR A 192 -11.05 22.84 13.80
C TYR A 192 -11.94 22.96 12.56
N THR A 193 -11.69 22.16 11.58
CA THR A 193 -12.58 21.95 10.46
C THR A 193 -13.38 20.70 10.77
N HIS A 194 -14.64 20.87 11.00
CA HIS A 194 -15.56 19.75 11.13
C HIS A 194 -15.43 18.85 9.89
N LEU A 195 -14.54 17.87 9.96
CA LEU A 195 -14.89 16.58 9.41
C LEU A 195 -16.10 16.17 10.22
N THR A 196 -17.22 16.80 9.94
CA THR A 196 -18.49 16.25 10.36
C THR A 196 -18.56 14.94 9.64
N LEU A 197 -18.32 13.92 10.38
CA LEU A 197 -18.54 12.55 10.10
C LEU A 197 -20.02 12.12 10.26
N PRO A 198 -21.03 12.89 9.77
CA PRO A 198 -22.33 12.31 9.53
C PRO A 198 -22.28 11.34 8.36
N THR A 199 -21.16 11.35 7.62
CA THR A 199 -20.96 10.49 6.44
C THR A 199 -20.09 9.26 6.72
N MET A 200 -19.68 9.06 7.97
CA MET A 200 -18.97 7.85 8.38
C MET A 200 -19.78 7.01 9.36
N LEU A 201 -21.11 7.10 9.27
CA LEU A 201 -22.05 6.15 9.87
C LEU A 201 -22.51 5.16 8.81
#